data_fb7f23a25dd156d40961d49d327e0e02
#
_entry.id   fb7f23a25dd156d40961d49d327e0e02
#
_cell.length_a   1.000
_cell.length_b   1.000
_cell.length_c   1.000
_cell.angle_alpha   90.00
_cell.angle_beta   90.00
_cell.angle_gamma   90.00
#
_symmetry.space_group_name_H-M   'P 1'
#
loop_
_entity.id
_entity.type
_entity.pdbx_description
1 polymer ?
#
loop_
_entity_poly.entity_id
_entity_poly.type
_entity_poly.pdbx_seq_one_letter_code
_entity_poly.pdbx_strand_id
1 'polypeptide(L)'
;MKKLLFLSFFSFVLSANTFFEIKEQTNDKIKINFNLQDYEVKNNQNGNIITVPGSGTRSVSGEPALPSLSSFVILDKNATYDIEYNILSEDEIQDIYIAPQQSFDTNNKKFLKNNQIYSSNTQFPSKNLIVSERQNMRGYEFVNLEFVPFSYNPIEKKVNIYKEVEIVITKINETNNSNYTDLPKSKVFERLINAMALNPISTNTRNEDYQKPSIL
;
A
#
# COMPACT_ATOMS: atom_id res chain seq x y z
N MET A 1 -14.45 38.93 41.65
CA MET A 1 -14.93 37.89 40.73
C MET A 1 -13.87 37.70 39.66
N LYS A 2 -13.06 36.62 39.76
CA LYS A 2 -12.03 36.28 38.75
C LYS A 2 -12.68 35.36 37.70
N LYS A 3 -12.79 35.84 36.46
CA LYS A 3 -13.21 35.02 35.33
C LYS A 3 -12.08 34.09 34.93
N LEU A 4 -12.29 32.78 35.13
CA LEU A 4 -11.40 31.74 34.65
C LEU A 4 -11.67 31.52 33.16
N LEU A 5 -10.71 31.89 32.32
CA LEU A 5 -10.79 31.65 30.87
C LEU A 5 -10.33 30.20 30.62
N PHE A 6 -11.28 29.33 30.28
CA PHE A 6 -11.00 27.95 29.91
C PHE A 6 -10.53 27.95 28.44
N LEU A 7 -9.24 27.86 28.21
CA LEU A 7 -8.65 27.70 26.87
C LEU A 7 -8.78 26.22 26.48
N SER A 8 -9.81 25.89 25.73
CA SER A 8 -10.00 24.56 25.13
C SER A 8 -8.95 24.37 24.03
N PHE A 9 -7.91 23.60 24.32
CA PHE A 9 -6.95 23.14 23.32
C PHE A 9 -7.64 22.06 22.47
N PHE A 10 -8.16 22.46 21.32
CA PHE A 10 -8.69 21.54 20.31
C PHE A 10 -7.47 20.93 19.62
N SER A 11 -7.04 19.75 20.10
CA SER A 11 -6.03 18.95 19.42
C SER A 11 -6.63 18.47 18.10
N PHE A 12 -6.26 19.12 17.01
CA PHE A 12 -6.51 18.60 15.66
C PHE A 12 -5.62 17.38 15.48
N VAL A 13 -6.14 16.22 15.81
CA VAL A 13 -5.52 14.96 15.38
C VAL A 13 -5.72 14.91 13.87
N LEU A 14 -4.67 15.23 13.10
CA LEU A 14 -4.60 14.82 11.70
C LEU A 14 -4.59 13.29 11.72
N SER A 15 -5.75 12.68 11.61
CA SER A 15 -5.88 11.27 11.27
C SER A 15 -5.36 11.16 9.83
N ALA A 16 -4.12 10.76 9.66
CA ALA A 16 -3.67 10.23 8.39
C ALA A 16 -4.58 9.02 8.14
N ASN A 17 -5.37 9.05 7.07
CA ASN A 17 -6.18 7.92 6.63
C ASN A 17 -5.22 6.77 6.30
N THR A 18 -4.91 5.95 7.28
CA THR A 18 -4.07 4.78 7.10
C THR A 18 -4.99 3.63 6.70
N PHE A 19 -4.98 3.30 5.42
CA PHE A 19 -5.69 2.12 4.91
C PHE A 19 -5.13 0.82 5.47
N PHE A 20 -3.88 0.84 5.91
CA PHE A 20 -3.18 -0.30 6.48
C PHE A 20 -2.85 -0.04 7.95
N GLU A 21 -3.13 -1.01 8.79
CA GLU A 21 -2.84 -0.97 10.22
C GLU A 21 -2.23 -2.29 10.69
N ILE A 22 -1.14 -2.23 11.45
CA ILE A 22 -0.58 -3.43 12.07
C ILE A 22 -1.46 -3.84 13.24
N LYS A 23 -1.99 -5.05 13.19
CA LYS A 23 -2.77 -5.65 14.29
C LYS A 23 -1.92 -6.51 15.21
N GLU A 24 -0.93 -7.17 14.65
CA GLU A 24 -0.02 -8.04 15.40
C GLU A 24 1.36 -7.99 14.76
N GLN A 25 2.39 -7.91 15.58
CA GLN A 25 3.78 -8.06 15.14
C GLN A 25 4.55 -8.87 16.16
N THR A 26 5.05 -10.02 15.72
CA THR A 26 5.95 -10.90 16.46
C THR A 26 7.24 -11.10 15.66
N ASN A 27 8.18 -11.88 16.18
CA ASN A 27 9.41 -12.23 15.45
C ASN A 27 9.14 -13.03 14.17
N ASP A 28 8.03 -13.79 14.13
CA ASP A 28 7.76 -14.74 13.06
C ASP A 28 6.56 -14.33 12.20
N LYS A 29 5.79 -13.34 12.62
CA LYS A 29 4.54 -12.97 11.95
C LYS A 29 4.23 -11.49 12.08
N ILE A 30 3.74 -10.91 10.97
CA ILE A 30 3.13 -9.58 10.95
C ILE A 30 1.73 -9.73 10.37
N LYS A 31 0.71 -9.29 11.11
CA LYS A 31 -0.66 -9.18 10.61
C LYS A 31 -1.01 -7.72 10.37
N ILE A 32 -1.47 -7.45 9.19
CA ILE A 32 -1.86 -6.12 8.73
C ILE A 32 -3.34 -6.18 8.38
N ASN A 33 -4.12 -5.28 8.93
CA ASN A 33 -5.49 -5.07 8.48
C ASN A 33 -5.51 -3.94 7.45
N PHE A 34 -6.12 -4.23 6.30
CA PHE A 34 -6.47 -3.24 5.30
C PHE A 34 -7.95 -2.89 5.46
N ASN A 35 -8.26 -1.59 5.52
CA ASN A 35 -9.63 -1.08 5.55
C ASN A 35 -9.83 -0.08 4.42
N LEU A 36 -10.72 -0.42 3.48
CA LEU A 36 -11.19 0.53 2.49
C LEU A 36 -12.20 1.47 3.17
N GLN A 37 -11.84 2.74 3.26
CA GLN A 37 -12.73 3.76 3.80
C GLN A 37 -13.72 4.24 2.74
N ASP A 38 -13.61 5.47 2.30
CA ASP A 38 -14.51 6.05 1.32
C ASP A 38 -14.01 5.83 -0.11
N TYR A 39 -14.93 5.59 -1.02
CA TYR A 39 -14.66 5.59 -2.45
C TYR A 39 -15.83 6.29 -3.18
N GLU A 40 -15.55 6.82 -4.36
CA GLU A 40 -16.57 7.42 -5.23
C GLU A 40 -16.58 6.73 -6.59
N VAL A 41 -17.77 6.55 -7.14
CA VAL A 41 -17.97 6.08 -8.52
C VAL A 41 -18.51 7.23 -9.34
N LYS A 42 -17.72 7.65 -10.36
CA LYS A 42 -18.09 8.74 -11.28
C LYS A 42 -18.28 8.19 -12.67
N ASN A 43 -19.32 8.60 -13.36
CA ASN A 43 -19.51 8.24 -14.76
C ASN A 43 -18.93 9.35 -15.65
N ASN A 44 -18.23 8.93 -16.70
CA ASN A 44 -17.76 9.81 -17.76
C ASN A 44 -18.08 9.21 -19.15
N GLN A 45 -17.72 9.90 -20.23
CA GLN A 45 -17.98 9.46 -21.60
C GLN A 45 -17.37 8.09 -21.98
N ASN A 46 -16.39 7.61 -21.21
CA ASN A 46 -15.67 6.36 -21.47
C ASN A 46 -16.07 5.22 -20.52
N GLY A 47 -16.98 5.47 -19.58
CA GLY A 47 -17.42 4.51 -18.57
C GLY A 47 -17.31 5.06 -17.15
N ASN A 48 -17.28 4.17 -16.17
CA ASN A 48 -17.19 4.52 -14.78
C ASN A 48 -15.73 4.57 -14.31
N ILE A 49 -15.41 5.53 -13.45
CA ILE A 49 -14.14 5.66 -12.76
C ILE A 49 -14.40 5.51 -11.26
N ILE A 50 -13.67 4.61 -10.62
CA ILE A 50 -13.64 4.49 -9.17
C ILE A 50 -12.45 5.29 -8.65
N THR A 51 -12.69 6.14 -7.65
CA THR A 51 -11.65 6.93 -6.98
C THR A 51 -11.67 6.69 -5.48
N VAL A 52 -10.49 6.56 -4.89
CA VAL A 52 -10.28 6.45 -3.45
C VAL A 52 -9.36 7.58 -3.03
N PRO A 53 -9.71 8.42 -2.06
CA PRO A 53 -8.82 9.49 -1.59
C PRO A 53 -7.46 8.93 -1.16
N GLY A 54 -6.38 9.51 -1.67
CA GLY A 54 -5.01 9.08 -1.35
C GLY A 54 -4.51 7.83 -2.10
N SER A 55 -5.32 7.25 -3.00
CA SER A 55 -4.88 6.13 -3.84
C SER A 55 -4.08 6.60 -5.05
N GLY A 56 -3.23 5.68 -5.55
CA GLY A 56 -2.75 5.70 -6.92
C GLY A 56 -3.71 4.99 -7.87
N THR A 57 -3.36 4.97 -9.16
CA THR A 57 -4.01 4.12 -10.16
C THR A 57 -2.93 3.31 -10.85
N ARG A 58 -3.18 2.05 -11.09
CA ARG A 58 -2.27 1.26 -11.92
C ARG A 58 -2.18 1.92 -13.30
N SER A 59 -0.97 2.20 -13.72
CA SER A 59 -0.70 3.04 -14.90
C SER A 59 -0.56 2.26 -16.21
N VAL A 60 -1.20 1.08 -16.33
CA VAL A 60 -1.19 0.33 -17.59
C VAL A 60 -2.32 0.84 -18.47
N SER A 61 -1.93 1.49 -19.57
CA SER A 61 -2.90 2.04 -20.53
C SER A 61 -3.72 0.94 -21.20
N GLY A 62 -5.04 1.15 -21.25
CA GLY A 62 -5.99 0.22 -21.85
C GLY A 62 -6.59 -0.80 -20.90
N GLU A 63 -6.03 -1.02 -19.72
CA GLU A 63 -6.60 -1.88 -18.69
C GLU A 63 -7.67 -1.13 -17.86
N PRO A 64 -8.59 -1.83 -17.18
CA PRO A 64 -9.56 -1.18 -16.30
C PRO A 64 -8.89 -0.29 -15.26
N ALA A 65 -9.32 0.97 -15.17
CA ALA A 65 -8.77 1.95 -14.24
C ALA A 65 -9.25 1.67 -12.81
N LEU A 66 -8.48 0.89 -12.07
CA LEU A 66 -8.77 0.56 -10.67
C LEU A 66 -7.77 1.24 -9.74
N PRO A 67 -8.25 1.86 -8.63
CA PRO A 67 -7.38 2.45 -7.63
C PRO A 67 -6.55 1.39 -6.91
N SER A 68 -5.31 1.74 -6.57
CA SER A 68 -4.41 0.94 -5.76
C SER A 68 -3.87 1.74 -4.59
N LEU A 69 -3.59 1.05 -3.50
CA LEU A 69 -3.09 1.60 -2.25
C LEU A 69 -1.84 0.84 -1.86
N SER A 70 -0.83 1.56 -1.38
CA SER A 70 0.47 0.95 -1.10
C SER A 70 0.96 1.30 0.30
N SER A 71 1.74 0.39 0.87
CA SER A 71 2.48 0.63 2.11
C SER A 71 3.79 -0.14 2.12
N PHE A 72 4.80 0.40 2.81
CA PHE A 72 6.09 -0.26 3.00
C PHE A 72 6.11 -1.05 4.29
N VAL A 73 6.65 -2.27 4.23
CA VAL A 73 6.86 -3.13 5.41
C VAL A 73 8.32 -3.50 5.49
N ILE A 74 8.93 -3.24 6.65
CA ILE A 74 10.31 -3.62 6.95
C ILE A 74 10.33 -5.10 7.30
N LEU A 75 11.29 -5.82 6.74
CA LEU A 75 11.51 -7.24 6.96
C LEU A 75 12.90 -7.50 7.55
N ASP A 76 13.07 -8.62 8.22
CA ASP A 76 14.39 -9.04 8.70
C ASP A 76 15.30 -9.39 7.53
N LYS A 77 16.55 -8.95 7.59
CA LYS A 77 17.56 -9.12 6.53
C LYS A 77 17.81 -10.59 6.18
N ASN A 78 17.77 -11.46 7.16
CA ASN A 78 18.19 -12.86 7.06
C ASN A 78 17.01 -13.80 7.13
N ALA A 79 15.87 -13.43 6.54
CA ALA A 79 14.69 -14.27 6.57
C ALA A 79 13.96 -14.29 5.23
N THR A 80 13.28 -15.37 4.93
CA THR A 80 12.32 -15.48 3.84
C THR A 80 10.91 -15.44 4.41
N TYR A 81 9.96 -14.91 3.64
CA TYR A 81 8.59 -14.72 4.08
C TYR A 81 7.61 -15.25 3.06
N ASP A 82 6.54 -15.83 3.55
CA ASP A 82 5.31 -16.04 2.81
C ASP A 82 4.34 -14.90 3.10
N ILE A 83 3.65 -14.42 2.06
CA ILE A 83 2.72 -13.29 2.17
C ILE A 83 1.43 -13.65 1.48
N GLU A 84 0.38 -13.74 2.28
CA GLU A 84 -0.97 -14.09 1.82
C GLU A 84 -1.99 -13.08 2.36
N TYR A 85 -3.21 -13.12 1.84
CA TYR A 85 -4.28 -12.28 2.34
C TYR A 85 -5.61 -13.03 2.37
N ASN A 86 -6.48 -12.62 3.31
CA ASN A 86 -7.82 -13.13 3.48
C ASN A 86 -8.83 -11.98 3.44
N ILE A 87 -9.86 -12.11 2.62
CA ILE A 87 -10.95 -11.13 2.55
C ILE A 87 -11.88 -11.39 3.74
N LEU A 88 -12.06 -10.38 4.59
CA LEU A 88 -12.92 -10.45 5.77
C LEU A 88 -14.30 -9.85 5.51
N SER A 89 -14.37 -8.83 4.65
CA SER A 89 -15.62 -8.16 4.28
C SER A 89 -15.56 -7.68 2.84
N GLU A 90 -16.63 -7.94 2.09
CA GLU A 90 -16.77 -7.51 0.71
C GLU A 90 -18.18 -7.04 0.38
N ASP A 91 -18.28 -6.18 -0.63
CA ASP A 91 -19.50 -5.73 -1.29
C ASP A 91 -19.39 -5.92 -2.79
N GLU A 92 -20.47 -5.64 -3.54
CA GLU A 92 -20.45 -5.68 -5.00
C GLU A 92 -21.23 -4.52 -5.62
N ILE A 93 -20.81 -4.11 -6.82
CA ILE A 93 -21.56 -3.23 -7.70
C ILE A 93 -21.84 -3.98 -9.00
N GLN A 94 -23.10 -4.01 -9.40
CA GLN A 94 -23.55 -4.61 -10.68
C GLN A 94 -23.84 -3.53 -11.72
N ASP A 95 -23.93 -3.95 -12.99
CA ASP A 95 -24.22 -3.10 -14.15
C ASP A 95 -23.23 -1.93 -14.32
N ILE A 96 -21.97 -2.17 -13.97
CA ILE A 96 -20.90 -1.18 -14.06
C ILE A 96 -19.92 -1.49 -15.19
N TYR A 97 -19.52 -0.47 -15.95
CA TYR A 97 -18.46 -0.57 -16.94
C TYR A 97 -17.29 0.30 -16.53
N ILE A 98 -16.19 -0.30 -16.08
CA ILE A 98 -15.00 0.45 -15.69
C ILE A 98 -14.28 0.97 -16.92
N ALA A 99 -14.02 2.27 -16.95
CA ALA A 99 -13.31 2.92 -18.03
C ALA A 99 -11.86 2.41 -18.11
N PRO A 100 -11.30 2.21 -19.32
CA PRO A 100 -9.90 1.86 -19.44
C PRO A 100 -8.99 3.04 -19.09
N GLN A 101 -7.90 2.76 -18.39
CA GLN A 101 -6.85 3.72 -18.09
C GLN A 101 -6.27 4.28 -19.38
N GLN A 102 -6.18 5.59 -19.48
CA GLN A 102 -5.56 6.26 -20.63
C GLN A 102 -4.14 6.70 -20.32
N SER A 103 -3.31 6.83 -21.35
CA SER A 103 -1.97 7.38 -21.20
C SER A 103 -2.01 8.83 -20.73
N PHE A 104 -1.06 9.20 -19.86
CA PHE A 104 -0.84 10.59 -19.48
C PHE A 104 -0.13 11.41 -20.58
N ASP A 105 0.34 10.76 -21.65
CA ASP A 105 0.95 11.47 -22.77
C ASP A 105 -0.10 12.27 -23.54
N THR A 106 -0.04 13.58 -23.43
CA THR A 106 -0.94 14.52 -24.11
C THR A 106 -0.79 14.54 -25.62
N ASN A 107 0.33 14.04 -26.14
CA ASN A 107 0.59 13.97 -27.59
C ASN A 107 -0.08 12.75 -28.24
N ASN A 108 -0.42 11.72 -27.46
CA ASN A 108 -1.05 10.51 -27.96
C ASN A 108 -2.55 10.52 -27.60
N LYS A 109 -3.37 11.04 -28.52
CA LYS A 109 -4.84 11.14 -28.33
C LYS A 109 -5.60 9.86 -28.70
N LYS A 110 -4.91 8.75 -29.02
CA LYS A 110 -5.58 7.51 -29.36
C LYS A 110 -6.16 6.87 -28.10
N PHE A 111 -7.48 6.62 -28.12
CA PHE A 111 -8.13 5.88 -27.06
C PHE A 111 -7.63 4.43 -27.02
N LEU A 112 -7.12 4.02 -25.87
CA LEU A 112 -6.56 2.69 -25.66
C LEU A 112 -7.54 1.83 -24.87
N LYS A 113 -7.73 0.58 -25.30
CA LYS A 113 -8.52 -0.43 -24.61
C LYS A 113 -7.90 -1.80 -24.85
N ASN A 114 -7.62 -2.52 -23.77
CA ASN A 114 -7.14 -3.91 -23.86
C ASN A 114 -8.33 -4.86 -24.09
N ASN A 115 -8.57 -5.19 -25.37
CA ASN A 115 -9.70 -6.03 -25.72
C ASN A 115 -9.65 -7.45 -25.12
N GLN A 116 -8.46 -7.98 -24.83
CA GLN A 116 -8.34 -9.30 -24.18
C GLN A 116 -8.95 -9.30 -22.79
N ILE A 117 -8.66 -8.25 -22.00
CA ILE A 117 -9.25 -8.11 -20.66
C ILE A 117 -10.76 -7.87 -20.76
N TYR A 118 -11.17 -6.89 -21.59
CA TYR A 118 -12.58 -6.49 -21.66
C TYR A 118 -13.53 -7.52 -22.33
N SER A 119 -13.00 -8.55 -23.00
CA SER A 119 -13.78 -9.67 -23.53
C SER A 119 -13.61 -10.96 -22.71
N SER A 120 -12.91 -10.91 -21.59
CA SER A 120 -12.69 -12.05 -20.72
C SER A 120 -13.74 -12.13 -19.62
N ASN A 121 -14.22 -13.36 -19.34
CA ASN A 121 -15.07 -13.63 -18.19
C ASN A 121 -14.21 -14.01 -16.96
N THR A 122 -13.20 -13.20 -16.68
CA THR A 122 -12.31 -13.37 -15.52
C THR A 122 -12.19 -12.08 -14.74
N GLN A 123 -11.89 -12.21 -13.46
CA GLN A 123 -11.66 -11.06 -12.59
C GLN A 123 -10.36 -10.34 -12.97
N PHE A 124 -10.40 -9.02 -13.00
CA PHE A 124 -9.24 -8.13 -13.14
C PHE A 124 -9.11 -7.23 -11.91
N PRO A 125 -7.92 -7.08 -11.30
CA PRO A 125 -6.67 -7.78 -11.64
C PRO A 125 -6.71 -9.27 -11.27
N SER A 126 -5.82 -10.06 -11.85
CA SER A 126 -5.70 -11.49 -11.51
C SER A 126 -5.17 -11.73 -10.09
N LYS A 127 -4.50 -10.73 -9.52
CA LYS A 127 -4.03 -10.67 -8.13
C LYS A 127 -4.29 -9.30 -7.56
N ASN A 128 -4.98 -9.23 -6.44
CA ASN A 128 -5.28 -7.99 -5.76
C ASN A 128 -4.13 -7.50 -4.87
N LEU A 129 -3.37 -8.43 -4.27
CA LEU A 129 -2.16 -8.11 -3.52
C LEU A 129 -0.93 -8.34 -4.40
N ILE A 130 -0.14 -7.29 -4.55
CA ILE A 130 1.13 -7.30 -5.27
C ILE A 130 2.21 -6.93 -4.27
N VAL A 131 3.22 -7.79 -4.18
CA VAL A 131 4.38 -7.57 -3.32
C VAL A 131 5.58 -7.30 -4.22
N SER A 132 6.28 -6.20 -3.97
CA SER A 132 7.49 -5.90 -4.71
C SER A 132 8.61 -6.90 -4.39
N GLU A 133 9.62 -6.93 -5.23
CA GLU A 133 10.90 -7.51 -4.84
C GLU A 133 11.43 -6.80 -3.60
N ARG A 134 12.26 -7.51 -2.82
CA ARG A 134 12.95 -6.92 -1.68
C ARG A 134 13.85 -5.78 -2.12
N GLN A 135 13.74 -4.70 -1.42
CA GLN A 135 14.56 -3.52 -1.59
C GLN A 135 15.43 -3.33 -0.35
N ASN A 136 16.67 -2.91 -0.56
CA ASN A 136 17.58 -2.60 0.53
C ASN A 136 17.92 -1.12 0.51
N MET A 137 17.74 -0.46 1.64
CA MET A 137 18.10 0.92 1.84
C MET A 137 18.93 1.07 3.10
N ARG A 138 20.24 1.25 2.95
CA ARG A 138 21.21 1.37 4.04
C ARG A 138 21.12 0.25 5.09
N GLY A 139 20.96 -0.98 4.61
CA GLY A 139 20.90 -2.15 5.48
C GLY A 139 19.52 -2.42 6.08
N TYR A 140 18.49 -1.65 5.76
CA TYR A 140 17.11 -1.99 6.04
C TYR A 140 16.49 -2.63 4.81
N GLU A 141 15.90 -3.80 4.99
CA GLU A 141 15.17 -4.48 3.93
C GLU A 141 13.68 -4.23 4.09
N PHE A 142 13.02 -3.99 2.96
CA PHE A 142 11.58 -3.76 2.93
C PHE A 142 10.97 -4.23 1.63
N VAL A 143 9.67 -4.42 1.67
CA VAL A 143 8.83 -4.66 0.50
C VAL A 143 7.75 -3.57 0.43
N ASN A 144 7.30 -3.29 -0.79
CA ASN A 144 6.09 -2.52 -1.00
C ASN A 144 4.93 -3.51 -1.17
N LEU A 145 3.90 -3.35 -0.33
CA LEU A 145 2.61 -4.01 -0.49
C LEU A 145 1.71 -3.07 -1.27
N GLU A 146 1.31 -3.46 -2.47
CA GLU A 146 0.29 -2.76 -3.25
C GLU A 146 -0.99 -3.61 -3.24
N PHE A 147 -2.09 -3.04 -2.77
CA PHE A 147 -3.38 -3.70 -2.74
C PHE A 147 -4.40 -2.94 -3.61
N VAL A 148 -5.06 -3.68 -4.50
CA VAL A 148 -6.17 -3.21 -5.33
C VAL A 148 -7.46 -3.70 -4.70
N PRO A 149 -8.24 -2.85 -3.98
CA PRO A 149 -9.43 -3.29 -3.25
C PRO A 149 -10.66 -3.51 -4.12
N PHE A 150 -10.47 -3.57 -5.42
CA PHE A 150 -11.53 -3.79 -6.41
C PHE A 150 -11.17 -4.91 -7.36
N SER A 151 -12.14 -5.73 -7.72
CA SER A 151 -11.97 -6.81 -8.69
C SER A 151 -13.11 -6.76 -9.71
N TYR A 152 -12.78 -6.48 -10.97
CA TYR A 152 -13.74 -6.20 -12.03
C TYR A 152 -13.88 -7.37 -13.00
N ASN A 153 -15.10 -7.85 -13.22
CA ASN A 153 -15.43 -8.76 -14.31
C ASN A 153 -16.13 -7.99 -15.44
N PRO A 154 -15.46 -7.81 -16.60
CA PRO A 154 -16.04 -7.02 -17.70
C PRO A 154 -17.29 -7.62 -18.37
N ILE A 155 -17.35 -8.94 -18.44
CA ILE A 155 -18.50 -9.63 -19.08
C ILE A 155 -19.74 -9.59 -18.19
N GLU A 156 -19.54 -9.81 -16.89
CA GLU A 156 -20.61 -9.72 -15.90
C GLU A 156 -20.96 -8.27 -15.56
N LYS A 157 -20.12 -7.31 -15.98
CA LYS A 157 -20.21 -5.89 -15.61
C LYS A 157 -20.33 -5.71 -14.09
N LYS A 158 -19.50 -6.44 -13.36
CA LYS A 158 -19.54 -6.53 -11.92
C LYS A 158 -18.20 -6.15 -11.30
N VAL A 159 -18.22 -5.38 -10.23
CA VAL A 159 -17.05 -5.08 -9.40
C VAL A 159 -17.29 -5.64 -8.00
N ASN A 160 -16.41 -6.49 -7.52
CA ASN A 160 -16.31 -6.85 -6.12
C ASN A 160 -15.45 -5.81 -5.40
N ILE A 161 -15.84 -5.44 -4.19
CA ILE A 161 -15.21 -4.40 -3.38
C ILE A 161 -14.78 -5.03 -2.07
N TYR A 162 -13.47 -5.12 -1.84
CA TYR A 162 -12.90 -5.70 -0.63
C TYR A 162 -12.74 -4.60 0.43
N LYS A 163 -13.65 -4.60 1.42
CA LYS A 163 -13.71 -3.56 2.47
C LYS A 163 -12.73 -3.80 3.59
N GLU A 164 -12.66 -5.04 4.05
CA GLU A 164 -11.71 -5.45 5.07
C GLU A 164 -10.92 -6.65 4.59
N VAL A 165 -9.61 -6.57 4.75
CA VAL A 165 -8.68 -7.63 4.33
C VAL A 165 -7.59 -7.78 5.38
N GLU A 166 -7.36 -9.02 5.82
CA GLU A 166 -6.19 -9.36 6.64
C GLU A 166 -5.05 -9.80 5.72
N ILE A 167 -3.92 -9.13 5.79
CA ILE A 167 -2.66 -9.51 5.12
C ILE A 167 -1.76 -10.12 6.20
N VAL A 168 -1.27 -11.33 5.93
CA VAL A 168 -0.41 -12.08 6.85
C VAL A 168 0.95 -12.29 6.23
N ILE A 169 1.98 -11.80 6.90
CA ILE A 169 3.38 -11.99 6.53
C ILE A 169 3.97 -12.97 7.53
N THR A 170 4.33 -14.17 7.08
CA THR A 170 4.86 -15.24 7.93
C THR A 170 6.30 -15.54 7.58
N LYS A 171 7.18 -15.52 8.56
CA LYS A 171 8.58 -15.90 8.41
C LYS A 171 8.68 -17.41 8.19
N ILE A 172 9.30 -17.84 7.09
CA ILE A 172 9.45 -19.26 6.74
C ILE A 172 10.79 -19.78 7.25
N ASN A 173 11.88 -19.08 6.91
CA ASN A 173 13.24 -19.51 7.21
C ASN A 173 14.11 -18.32 7.58
N GLU A 174 15.14 -18.59 8.42
CA GLU A 174 16.27 -17.68 8.60
C GLU A 174 17.40 -18.11 7.65
N THR A 175 17.94 -17.14 6.93
CA THR A 175 19.07 -17.37 6.03
C THR A 175 20.29 -16.68 6.63
N ASN A 176 21.35 -17.43 6.93
CA ASN A 176 22.62 -16.86 7.36
C ASN A 176 23.37 -16.23 6.18
N ASN A 177 22.86 -15.13 5.66
CA ASN A 177 23.55 -14.37 4.61
C ASN A 177 24.54 -13.38 5.24
N SER A 178 25.79 -13.84 5.44
CA SER A 178 26.90 -13.05 5.98
C SER A 178 27.44 -11.97 5.03
N ASN A 179 26.83 -11.78 3.87
CA ASN A 179 27.35 -10.90 2.80
C ASN A 179 26.91 -9.45 2.90
N TYR A 180 26.12 -9.08 3.90
CA TYR A 180 25.74 -7.67 4.08
C TYR A 180 26.74 -6.95 4.96
N THR A 181 27.49 -6.03 4.36
CA THR A 181 28.29 -5.07 5.13
C THR A 181 27.31 -4.16 5.88
N ASP A 182 27.35 -4.20 7.20
CA ASP A 182 26.56 -3.27 8.01
C ASP A 182 27.08 -1.84 7.79
N LEU A 183 26.30 -1.07 7.04
CA LEU A 183 26.58 0.34 6.86
C LEU A 183 26.33 1.10 8.17
N PRO A 184 27.12 2.14 8.47
CA PRO A 184 26.89 2.95 9.65
C PRO A 184 25.45 3.48 9.70
N LYS A 185 24.79 3.32 10.83
CA LYS A 185 23.44 3.81 11.05
C LYS A 185 23.37 5.33 10.97
N SER A 186 22.28 5.86 10.48
CA SER A 186 22.05 7.30 10.35
C SER A 186 20.69 7.66 10.94
N LYS A 187 20.68 8.54 11.93
CA LYS A 187 19.42 9.02 12.56
C LYS A 187 18.46 9.67 11.57
N VAL A 188 18.98 10.37 10.57
CA VAL A 188 18.16 10.99 9.53
C VAL A 188 17.48 9.91 8.69
N PHE A 189 18.23 8.88 8.37
CA PHE A 189 17.73 7.76 7.57
C PHE A 189 16.70 6.91 8.32
N GLU A 190 16.93 6.64 9.60
CA GLU A 190 15.95 5.94 10.45
C GLU A 190 14.63 6.72 10.57
N ARG A 191 14.70 8.04 10.72
CA ARG A 191 13.50 8.89 10.72
C ARG A 191 12.73 8.79 9.40
N LEU A 192 13.44 8.79 8.27
CA LEU A 192 12.83 8.66 6.94
C LEU A 192 12.15 7.29 6.81
N ILE A 193 12.85 6.21 7.13
CA ILE A 193 12.31 4.85 7.05
C ILE A 193 11.11 4.69 7.99
N ASN A 194 11.20 5.19 9.23
CA ASN A 194 10.10 5.12 10.18
C ASN A 194 8.88 5.95 9.76
N ALA A 195 9.08 7.01 8.99
CA ALA A 195 7.97 7.79 8.44
C ALA A 195 7.29 7.12 7.25
N MET A 196 8.00 6.21 6.55
CA MET A 196 7.49 5.51 5.37
C MET A 196 6.92 4.13 5.70
N ALA A 197 7.51 3.43 6.69
CA ALA A 197 7.17 2.05 6.98
C ALA A 197 5.95 1.94 7.90
N LEU A 198 5.15 0.93 7.64
CA LEU A 198 3.99 0.58 8.47
C LEU A 198 4.43 0.06 9.85
N ASN A 199 5.57 -0.64 9.90
CA ASN A 199 6.19 -1.19 11.10
C ASN A 199 7.52 -0.47 11.42
N PRO A 200 7.47 0.68 12.10
CA PRO A 200 8.67 1.47 12.38
C PRO A 200 9.68 0.70 13.23
N ILE A 201 10.96 0.96 12.98
CA ILE A 201 12.06 0.35 13.71
C ILE A 201 12.10 0.95 15.12
N SER A 202 12.28 0.11 16.13
CA SER A 202 12.55 0.60 17.49
C SER A 202 13.92 1.26 17.56
N THR A 203 13.94 2.56 17.92
CA THR A 203 15.16 3.40 17.97
C THR A 203 15.92 3.30 19.30
N ASN A 204 15.97 2.12 19.91
CA ASN A 204 16.68 1.90 21.19
C ASN A 204 18.20 1.78 21.06
N THR A 205 18.79 2.19 19.95
CA THR A 205 20.22 2.13 19.74
C THR A 205 20.96 3.30 20.41
N ARG A 206 22.07 2.98 21.11
CA ARG A 206 22.95 4.00 21.71
C ARG A 206 23.49 4.95 20.65
N ASN A 207 23.75 6.22 21.03
CA ASN A 207 24.27 7.25 20.13
C ASN A 207 25.62 6.89 19.47
N GLU A 208 26.32 5.90 20.00
CA GLU A 208 27.64 5.43 19.53
C GLU A 208 27.57 4.66 18.20
N ASP A 209 26.39 4.09 17.86
CA ASP A 209 26.20 3.30 16.64
C ASP A 209 25.93 4.16 15.39
N TYR A 210 25.80 5.47 15.55
CA TYR A 210 25.48 6.37 14.45
C TYR A 210 26.72 7.04 13.86
N GLN A 211 26.70 7.20 12.54
CA GLN A 211 27.71 7.98 11.84
C GLN A 211 27.74 9.41 12.39
N LYS A 212 28.91 9.86 12.88
CA LYS A 212 29.10 11.25 13.27
C LYS A 212 29.08 12.13 12.02
N PRO A 213 28.44 13.31 12.06
CA PRO A 213 28.50 14.24 10.94
C PRO A 213 29.98 14.64 10.72
N SER A 214 30.48 14.39 9.50
CA SER A 214 31.76 14.95 9.08
C SER A 214 31.56 16.43 8.79
N ILE A 215 32.21 17.29 9.57
CA ILE A 215 32.34 18.71 9.25
C ILE A 215 33.44 18.79 8.19
N LEU A 216 33.07 19.20 6.98
CA LEU A 216 33.99 19.61 5.92
C LEU A 216 34.44 21.04 6.16
#